data_4b107ddfcecdd29d469b7eb08aeaadcf
#
_entry.id   4b107ddfcecdd29d469b7eb08aeaadcf
#
_cell.length_a   1.000
_cell.length_b   1.000
_cell.length_c   1.000
_cell.angle_alpha   90.00
_cell.angle_beta   90.00
_cell.angle_gamma   90.00
#
_symmetry.space_group_name_H-M   'P 1'
#
loop_
_entity.id
_entity.type
_entity.pdbx_description
1 polymer ?
#
loop_
_entity_poly.entity_id
_entity_poly.type
_entity_poly.pdbx_seq_one_letter_code
_entity_poly.pdbx_strand_id
1 'polypeptide(L)'
;FNRVLMCTSHAEVPEFVFTPGYVTMKRSDLLREADALVHRIMYDAGFYADIWQFPVVLLPFGTSEGGQSIVLRPVESQEAMTANAAVIPELALKQMTKELLSLDGIDMVFQDLTHKPPGTIEWE
;
A
#
# COMPACT_ATOMS: atom_id res chain seq x y z
N PHE A 1 17.44 6.00 4.96
CA PHE A 1 16.20 5.29 4.61
C PHE A 1 15.96 4.12 5.53
N ASN A 2 14.77 4.01 6.06
CA ASN A 2 14.36 2.84 6.82
C ASN A 2 13.22 2.06 6.14
N ARG A 3 12.92 2.37 4.87
CA ARG A 3 11.85 1.71 4.11
C ARG A 3 12.36 1.25 2.75
N VAL A 4 11.95 0.05 2.36
CA VAL A 4 12.22 -0.52 1.04
C VAL A 4 10.89 -0.75 0.36
N LEU A 5 10.65 -0.06 -0.75
CA LEU A 5 9.38 -0.13 -1.48
C LEU A 5 9.61 -0.74 -2.87
N MET A 6 8.69 -1.61 -3.26
CA MET A 6 8.63 -2.15 -4.61
C MET A 6 7.43 -1.52 -5.33
N CYS A 7 7.68 -0.91 -6.48
CA CYS A 7 6.59 -0.37 -7.31
C CYS A 7 5.89 -1.52 -8.03
N THR A 8 4.59 -1.68 -7.77
CA THR A 8 3.79 -2.75 -8.36
C THR A 8 2.97 -2.28 -9.56
N SER A 9 2.80 -0.97 -9.71
CA SER A 9 1.97 -0.39 -10.77
C SER A 9 2.73 -0.12 -12.05
N HIS A 10 4.06 0.00 -11.99
CA HIS A 10 4.91 0.35 -13.14
C HIS A 10 6.18 -0.48 -13.11
N ALA A 11 6.68 -0.87 -14.29
CA ALA A 11 7.92 -1.63 -14.39
C ALA A 11 9.12 -0.83 -13.88
N GLU A 12 9.10 0.48 -14.11
CA GLU A 12 10.08 1.42 -13.56
C GLU A 12 9.31 2.52 -12.86
N VAL A 13 9.88 3.08 -11.79
CA VAL A 13 9.23 4.19 -11.07
C VAL A 13 9.18 5.39 -12.00
N PRO A 14 7.97 5.88 -12.38
CA PRO A 14 7.87 7.05 -13.23
C PRO A 14 8.24 8.33 -12.47
N GLU A 15 8.45 9.40 -13.21
CA GLU A 15 8.57 10.71 -12.59
C GLU A 15 7.28 11.02 -11.84
N PHE A 16 7.41 11.64 -10.68
CA PHE A 16 6.25 11.92 -9.85
C PHE A 16 6.23 13.36 -9.36
N VAL A 17 5.03 13.82 -9.03
CA VAL A 17 4.76 15.18 -8.57
C VAL A 17 4.17 15.10 -7.17
N PHE A 18 4.72 15.88 -6.23
CA PHE A 18 4.17 15.97 -4.90
C PHE A 18 2.92 16.85 -4.89
N THR A 19 1.93 16.40 -4.12
CA THR A 19 0.71 17.17 -3.86
C THR A 19 0.69 17.50 -2.37
N PRO A 20 0.29 18.73 -1.97
CA PRO A 20 0.20 19.03 -0.54
C PRO A 20 -0.64 18.01 0.20
N GLY A 21 -0.02 17.35 1.19
CA GLY A 21 -0.57 16.17 1.82
C GLY A 21 -1.20 16.42 3.18
N TYR A 22 -2.22 17.24 3.27
CA TYR A 22 -2.97 17.37 4.51
C TYR A 22 -4.26 16.56 4.45
N VAL A 23 -4.76 16.21 5.63
CA VAL A 23 -5.98 15.39 5.72
C VAL A 23 -7.18 16.19 5.24
N THR A 24 -7.92 15.64 4.28
CA THR A 24 -9.17 16.20 3.79
C THR A 24 -10.21 15.08 3.78
N MET A 25 -11.48 15.43 3.72
CA MET A 25 -12.56 14.46 3.60
C MET A 25 -12.37 13.59 2.36
N LYS A 26 -11.99 14.21 1.24
CA LYS A 26 -11.76 13.50 -0.03
C LYS A 26 -10.63 12.47 0.10
N ARG A 27 -9.52 12.83 0.74
CA ARG A 27 -8.39 11.90 0.94
C ARG A 27 -8.78 10.78 1.90
N SER A 28 -9.50 11.08 2.96
CA SER A 28 -9.97 10.08 3.92
C SER A 28 -10.92 9.08 3.25
N ASP A 29 -11.80 9.55 2.39
CA ASP A 29 -12.73 8.69 1.66
C ASP A 29 -11.97 7.79 0.67
N LEU A 30 -11.00 8.34 -0.03
CA LEU A 30 -10.17 7.58 -0.97
C LEU A 30 -9.39 6.48 -0.26
N LEU A 31 -8.79 6.80 0.89
CA LEU A 31 -8.07 5.80 1.69
C LEU A 31 -9.02 4.71 2.18
N ARG A 32 -10.21 5.08 2.60
CA ARG A 32 -11.22 4.13 3.06
C ARG A 32 -11.62 3.16 1.96
N GLU A 33 -11.83 3.67 0.74
CA GLU A 33 -12.13 2.83 -0.42
C GLU A 33 -10.97 1.90 -0.74
N ALA A 34 -9.74 2.41 -0.75
CA ALA A 34 -8.55 1.60 -1.03
C ALA A 34 -8.39 0.50 0.02
N ASP A 35 -8.54 0.82 1.30
CA ASP A 35 -8.42 -0.13 2.39
C ASP A 35 -9.48 -1.24 2.28
N ALA A 36 -10.73 -0.87 2.03
CA ALA A 36 -11.82 -1.84 1.87
C ALA A 36 -11.57 -2.77 0.68
N LEU A 37 -11.09 -2.23 -0.42
CA LEU A 37 -10.77 -3.00 -1.62
C LEU A 37 -9.66 -4.01 -1.36
N VAL A 38 -8.59 -3.60 -0.71
CA VAL A 38 -7.46 -4.48 -0.40
C VAL A 38 -7.89 -5.60 0.53
N HIS A 39 -8.67 -5.29 1.57
CA HIS A 39 -9.13 -6.30 2.52
C HIS A 39 -10.11 -7.29 1.87
N ARG A 40 -10.97 -6.82 0.98
CA ARG A 40 -11.87 -7.70 0.23
C ARG A 40 -11.08 -8.70 -0.62
N ILE A 41 -10.08 -8.22 -1.36
CA ILE A 41 -9.25 -9.09 -2.21
C ILE A 41 -8.47 -10.09 -1.34
N MET A 42 -7.90 -9.62 -0.23
CA MET A 42 -7.18 -10.49 0.70
C MET A 42 -8.08 -11.59 1.24
N TYR A 43 -9.29 -11.24 1.63
CA TYR A 43 -10.27 -12.20 2.14
C TYR A 43 -10.68 -13.21 1.07
N ASP A 44 -11.01 -12.73 -0.14
CA ASP A 44 -11.45 -13.60 -1.23
C ASP A 44 -10.34 -14.53 -1.72
N ALA A 45 -9.10 -14.09 -1.65
CA ALA A 45 -7.95 -14.92 -2.02
C ALA A 45 -7.58 -15.94 -0.95
N GLY A 46 -8.15 -15.82 0.26
CA GLY A 46 -7.98 -16.81 1.32
C GLY A 46 -6.67 -16.75 2.07
N PHE A 47 -5.92 -15.67 1.96
CA PHE A 47 -4.61 -15.59 2.64
C PHE A 47 -4.59 -14.64 3.85
N TYR A 48 -5.71 -14.02 4.19
CA TYR A 48 -5.73 -13.04 5.27
C TYR A 48 -5.38 -13.63 6.63
N ALA A 49 -5.60 -14.93 6.83
CA ALA A 49 -5.27 -15.59 8.09
C ALA A 49 -3.75 -15.62 8.34
N ASP A 50 -2.95 -15.54 7.29
CA ASP A 50 -1.48 -15.53 7.38
C ASP A 50 -0.92 -14.12 7.60
N ILE A 51 -1.79 -13.12 7.54
CA ILE A 51 -1.40 -11.72 7.67
C ILE A 51 -1.91 -11.20 9.02
N TRP A 52 -0.98 -10.74 9.86
CA TRP A 52 -1.33 -10.17 11.16
C TRP A 52 -1.93 -8.78 11.03
N GLN A 53 -1.30 -7.92 10.23
CA GLN A 53 -1.77 -6.59 9.93
C GLN A 53 -1.52 -6.28 8.46
N PHE A 54 -2.36 -5.44 7.91
CA PHE A 54 -2.20 -5.01 6.53
C PHE A 54 -2.52 -3.51 6.42
N PRO A 55 -1.63 -2.65 6.92
CA PRO A 55 -1.80 -1.21 6.76
C PRO A 55 -1.79 -0.82 5.29
N VAL A 56 -2.69 0.07 4.93
CA VAL A 56 -2.75 0.70 3.61
C VAL A 56 -2.49 2.19 3.82
N VAL A 57 -1.49 2.72 3.15
CA VAL A 57 -1.05 4.10 3.35
C VAL A 57 -1.23 4.90 2.07
N LEU A 58 -1.77 6.11 2.21
CA LEU A 58 -1.94 7.03 1.10
C LEU A 58 -0.83 8.09 1.15
N LEU A 59 -0.06 8.19 0.09
CA LEU A 59 1.04 9.15 0.00
C LEU A 59 0.71 10.28 -0.97
N PRO A 60 1.14 11.52 -0.67
CA PRO A 60 0.76 12.71 -1.45
C PRO A 60 1.65 12.92 -2.68
N PHE A 61 1.84 11.90 -3.50
CA PHE A 61 2.52 12.06 -4.78
C PHE A 61 1.93 11.10 -5.81
N GLY A 62 2.00 11.49 -7.06
CA GLY A 62 1.52 10.68 -8.16
C GLY A 62 2.20 11.10 -9.45
N THR A 63 1.78 10.50 -10.56
CA THR A 63 2.33 10.83 -11.89
C THR A 63 1.74 12.09 -12.47
N SER A 64 0.66 12.59 -11.87
CA SER A 64 -0.01 13.82 -12.29
C SER A 64 -0.25 14.72 -11.08
N GLU A 65 -0.49 16.00 -11.34
CA GLU A 65 -0.82 16.95 -10.28
C GLU A 65 -2.12 16.55 -9.59
N GLY A 66 -2.09 16.48 -8.27
CA GLY A 66 -3.22 16.03 -7.46
C GLY A 66 -3.32 14.53 -7.31
N GLY A 67 -2.47 13.76 -7.99
CA GLY A 67 -2.44 12.31 -7.88
C GLY A 67 -1.87 11.83 -6.54
N GLN A 68 -2.29 10.65 -6.13
CA GLN A 68 -1.89 10.02 -4.88
C GLN A 68 -1.31 8.63 -5.18
N SER A 69 -0.56 8.12 -4.23
CA SER A 69 -0.01 6.76 -4.30
C SER A 69 -0.44 5.94 -3.09
N ILE A 70 -0.58 4.64 -3.29
CA ILE A 70 -0.91 3.69 -2.22
C ILE A 70 0.32 2.86 -1.91
N VAL A 71 0.57 2.65 -0.63
CA VAL A 71 1.58 1.70 -0.15
C VAL A 71 0.87 0.57 0.60
N LEU A 72 1.15 -0.66 0.21
CA LEU A 72 0.64 -1.87 0.84
C LEU A 72 1.69 -2.42 1.79
N ARG A 73 1.33 -2.62 3.05
CA ARG A 73 2.27 -3.13 4.06
C ARG A 73 1.71 -4.37 4.77
N PRO A 74 1.72 -5.53 4.12
CA PRO A 74 1.32 -6.74 4.81
C PRO A 74 2.38 -7.17 5.83
N VAL A 75 1.95 -7.60 7.00
CA VAL A 75 2.83 -8.02 8.10
C VAL A 75 2.39 -9.40 8.56
N GLU A 76 3.30 -10.37 8.48
CA GLU A 76 2.97 -11.76 8.80
C GLU A 76 3.22 -12.14 10.27
N SER A 77 3.96 -11.33 11.03
CA SER A 77 4.26 -11.65 12.42
C SER A 77 3.22 -11.08 13.36
N GLN A 78 2.86 -11.85 14.40
CA GLN A 78 1.98 -11.38 15.47
C GLN A 78 2.74 -10.58 16.52
N GLU A 79 4.05 -10.61 16.50
CA GLU A 79 4.89 -9.87 17.43
C GLU A 79 5.41 -8.59 16.75
N ALA A 80 5.01 -7.44 17.27
CA ALA A 80 5.40 -6.16 16.69
C ALA A 80 6.92 -5.97 16.65
N MET A 81 7.63 -6.56 17.59
CA MET A 81 9.10 -6.46 17.65
C MET A 81 9.79 -7.29 16.57
N THR A 82 9.14 -8.31 16.05
CA THR A 82 9.70 -9.21 15.04
C THR A 82 8.89 -9.20 13.75
N ALA A 83 8.17 -8.10 13.50
CA ALA A 83 7.32 -7.98 12.33
C ALA A 83 8.13 -8.04 11.03
N ASN A 84 7.76 -8.94 10.14
CA ASN A 84 8.36 -9.12 8.83
C ASN A 84 7.35 -8.78 7.75
N ALA A 85 7.85 -8.33 6.59
CA ALA A 85 6.98 -8.13 5.45
C ALA A 85 6.42 -9.48 4.99
N ALA A 86 5.12 -9.55 4.81
CA ALA A 86 4.47 -10.75 4.30
C ALA A 86 4.52 -10.79 2.78
N VAL A 87 4.45 -11.99 2.22
CA VAL A 87 4.39 -12.19 0.77
C VAL A 87 2.92 -12.20 0.36
N ILE A 88 2.54 -11.29 -0.54
CA ILE A 88 1.21 -11.30 -1.15
C ILE A 88 1.25 -12.24 -2.35
N PRO A 89 0.33 -13.21 -2.46
CA PRO A 89 0.26 -14.05 -3.66
C PRO A 89 0.22 -13.21 -4.93
N GLU A 90 0.98 -13.61 -5.95
CA GLU A 90 1.16 -12.80 -7.16
C GLU A 90 -0.15 -12.38 -7.82
N LEU A 91 -1.10 -13.31 -7.93
CA LEU A 91 -2.40 -13.01 -8.56
C LEU A 91 -3.18 -11.99 -7.73
N ALA A 92 -3.14 -12.12 -6.40
CA ALA A 92 -3.81 -11.18 -5.52
C ALA A 92 -3.18 -9.80 -5.62
N LEU A 93 -1.84 -9.73 -5.66
CA LEU A 93 -1.13 -8.46 -5.79
C LEU A 93 -1.45 -7.78 -7.12
N LYS A 94 -1.50 -8.53 -8.20
CA LYS A 94 -1.89 -7.99 -9.52
C LYS A 94 -3.31 -7.45 -9.49
N GLN A 95 -4.22 -8.17 -8.86
CA GLN A 95 -5.62 -7.73 -8.74
C GLN A 95 -5.73 -6.47 -7.90
N MET A 96 -5.05 -6.42 -6.74
CA MET A 96 -5.03 -5.23 -5.89
C MET A 96 -4.51 -4.02 -6.67
N THR A 97 -3.38 -4.18 -7.34
CA THR A 97 -2.76 -3.10 -8.11
C THR A 97 -3.70 -2.58 -9.20
N LYS A 98 -4.29 -3.48 -9.97
CA LYS A 98 -5.21 -3.12 -11.05
C LYS A 98 -6.43 -2.37 -10.51
N GLU A 99 -7.05 -2.88 -9.46
CA GLU A 99 -8.26 -2.28 -8.91
C GLU A 99 -7.96 -0.97 -8.18
N LEU A 100 -6.82 -0.87 -7.50
CA LEU A 100 -6.41 0.38 -6.87
C LEU A 100 -6.17 1.48 -7.91
N LEU A 101 -5.53 1.14 -9.03
CA LEU A 101 -5.30 2.11 -10.11
C LEU A 101 -6.60 2.56 -10.77
N SER A 102 -7.68 1.79 -10.65
CA SER A 102 -8.99 2.17 -11.18
C SER A 102 -9.70 3.21 -10.30
N LEU A 103 -9.25 3.40 -9.06
CA LEU A 103 -9.80 4.44 -8.20
C LEU A 103 -9.32 5.81 -8.67
N ASP A 104 -10.25 6.75 -8.77
CA ASP A 104 -9.94 8.09 -9.21
C ASP A 104 -8.99 8.77 -8.20
N GLY A 105 -7.86 9.22 -8.70
CA GLY A 105 -6.85 9.87 -7.87
C GLY A 105 -5.68 8.99 -7.45
N ILE A 106 -5.71 7.69 -7.72
CA ILE A 106 -4.59 6.79 -7.44
C ILE A 106 -3.77 6.60 -8.72
N ASP A 107 -2.52 7.03 -8.71
CA ASP A 107 -1.62 6.98 -9.85
C ASP A 107 -0.58 5.86 -9.74
N MET A 108 -0.16 5.52 -8.54
CA MET A 108 0.91 4.55 -8.31
C MET A 108 0.58 3.66 -7.12
N VAL A 109 1.07 2.41 -7.16
CA VAL A 109 0.94 1.45 -6.07
C VAL A 109 2.30 0.86 -5.76
N PHE A 110 2.61 0.77 -4.49
CA PHE A 110 3.85 0.19 -3.97
C PHE A 110 3.53 -0.87 -2.94
N GLN A 111 4.46 -1.82 -2.78
CA GLN A 111 4.46 -2.73 -1.64
C GLN A 111 5.69 -2.43 -0.78
N ASP A 112 5.48 -2.29 0.52
CA ASP A 112 6.57 -2.09 1.47
C ASP A 112 7.15 -3.44 1.84
N LEU A 113 8.43 -3.65 1.52
CA LEU A 113 9.16 -4.89 1.78
C LEU A 113 10.05 -4.81 3.01
N THR A 114 9.97 -3.71 3.75
CA THR A 114 10.85 -3.48 4.89
C THR A 114 10.54 -4.42 6.05
N HIS A 115 11.57 -5.03 6.62
CA HIS A 115 11.48 -5.85 7.83
C HIS A 115 11.89 -5.04 9.04
N LYS A 116 11.44 -5.45 10.21
CA LYS A 116 11.83 -4.83 11.46
C LYS A 116 13.11 -5.49 12.01
N PRO A 117 14.07 -4.75 12.67
CA PRO A 117 14.48 -3.41 12.26
C PRO A 117 15.19 -3.42 10.92
N PRO A 118 15.24 -2.33 10.14
CA PRO A 118 15.07 -0.94 10.57
C PRO A 118 13.64 -0.39 10.44
N GLY A 119 12.69 -1.12 9.85
CA GLY A 119 11.34 -0.63 9.67
C GLY A 119 10.45 -0.84 10.89
N THR A 120 9.33 -0.14 10.95
CA THR A 120 8.28 -0.33 11.94
C THR A 120 6.98 -0.70 11.22
N ILE A 121 5.97 -1.18 11.95
CA ILE A 121 4.67 -1.50 11.38
C ILE A 121 3.99 -0.21 10.91
N GLU A 122 4.08 0.85 11.71
CA GLU A 122 3.52 2.14 11.36
C GLU A 122 4.52 2.96 10.56
N TRP A 123 4.00 3.72 9.62
CA TRP A 123 4.80 4.64 8.82
C TRP A 123 5.12 5.89 9.60
N GLU A 124 6.38 6.21 9.65
CA GLU A 124 6.92 7.39 10.31
C GLU A 124 7.29 8.46 9.29
#